data_088b217fd934d790af38a1e9461b4ff6
#
_entry.id   088b217fd934d790af38a1e9461b4ff6
#
_cell.length_a   1.000
_cell.length_b   1.000
_cell.length_c   1.000
_cell.angle_alpha   90.00
_cell.angle_beta   90.00
_cell.angle_gamma   90.00
#
_symmetry.space_group_name_H-M   'P 1'
#
loop_
_entity.id
_entity.type
_entity.pdbx_description
1 polymer ?
#
loop_
_entity_poly.entity_id
_entity_poly.type
_entity_poly.pdbx_seq_one_letter_code
_entity_poly.pdbx_strand_id
1 'polypeptide(L)'
;MKTPALLCTALLVTACSFIEPTPQPDIALSERWLEATPTTGAAMPSAEWWRSFGSPQLDALIESAFEGNPDLRMQGERVIQAELALNVANASLFPSLNLSGGSGWKRENPGSRSSNTVTNKKSTSLNLAASYEVDLWGRVSASIASGEASLAASRYDYDGARLSLAANVATAWFQYLASRERLEIARENLAIAERVYKVVEARHRNGAVSSLDLSRQTTTVLTQRAQIDPLEVQVRQTRMALDILCGRAPMPSSTESPGTLAGLSIPSIDAGLPSELLLRRPDIASAEARLVAASANIGAARAELFPSITLSAGGGLATDSLLSLASPASVINLSAAVLQTIFDGGRRRAQVETARSREREMLETYRKTILSALQEVEISLSNTARDTRQEEAQAQILVEAERGLRLAELRYSTGADDLLSVLDAQRTRFSVQDQLAQLRLARLTGTVNLYKALGGGWR
;
A
#
# COMPACT_ATOMS: atom_id res chain seq x y z
N MET A 1 10.67 9.72 -67.87
CA MET A 1 9.57 10.03 -66.93
C MET A 1 9.47 8.96 -65.85
N LYS A 2 10.42 8.93 -64.88
CA LYS A 2 10.46 7.91 -63.77
C LYS A 2 10.84 8.51 -62.39
N THR A 3 10.62 9.81 -62.13
CA THR A 3 11.08 10.48 -60.92
C THR A 3 10.04 11.01 -59.90
N PRO A 4 8.69 10.92 -60.11
CA PRO A 4 7.78 11.35 -59.04
C PRO A 4 7.43 10.28 -58.00
N ALA A 5 7.67 8.99 -58.28
CA ALA A 5 7.30 7.90 -57.34
C ALA A 5 8.26 7.78 -56.13
N LEU A 6 9.54 8.17 -56.27
CA LEU A 6 10.53 8.11 -55.20
C LEU A 6 10.36 9.24 -54.18
N LEU A 7 9.79 10.38 -54.56
CA LEU A 7 9.58 11.53 -53.63
C LEU A 7 8.38 11.30 -52.69
N CYS A 8 7.37 10.51 -53.09
CA CYS A 8 6.25 10.14 -52.22
C CYS A 8 6.64 9.08 -51.17
N THR A 9 7.60 8.22 -51.47
CA THR A 9 8.07 7.19 -50.53
C THR A 9 8.97 7.76 -49.40
N ALA A 10 9.68 8.85 -49.65
CA ALA A 10 10.55 9.50 -48.64
C ALA A 10 9.78 10.33 -47.61
N LEU A 11 8.55 10.77 -47.93
CA LEU A 11 7.69 11.53 -47.00
C LEU A 11 6.92 10.66 -45.99
N LEU A 12 6.91 9.33 -46.16
CA LEU A 12 6.20 8.39 -45.29
C LEU A 12 7.04 7.84 -44.13
N VAL A 13 8.33 8.19 -44.02
CA VAL A 13 9.23 7.59 -43.04
C VAL A 13 9.44 8.47 -41.77
N THR A 14 8.93 9.71 -41.74
CA THR A 14 8.83 10.46 -40.50
C THR A 14 7.53 10.11 -39.79
N ALA A 15 7.42 8.90 -39.29
CA ALA A 15 6.42 8.56 -38.28
C ALA A 15 6.72 9.43 -37.04
N CYS A 16 6.04 10.58 -36.93
CA CYS A 16 6.11 11.44 -35.76
C CYS A 16 5.55 10.63 -34.59
N SER A 17 6.40 10.10 -33.75
CA SER A 17 5.95 9.61 -32.45
C SER A 17 5.42 10.81 -31.67
N PHE A 18 4.11 10.85 -31.41
CA PHE A 18 3.45 11.90 -30.63
C PHE A 18 3.67 11.77 -29.13
N ILE A 19 4.60 10.93 -28.69
CA ILE A 19 4.96 10.76 -27.28
C ILE A 19 5.85 11.93 -26.89
N GLU A 20 5.30 12.88 -26.16
CA GLU A 20 6.07 13.95 -25.50
C GLU A 20 6.86 13.38 -24.32
N PRO A 21 8.05 13.93 -23.99
CA PRO A 21 8.77 13.55 -22.80
C PRO A 21 7.89 13.82 -21.57
N THR A 22 7.85 12.88 -20.64
CA THR A 22 7.11 13.02 -19.39
C THR A 22 7.63 14.21 -18.59
N PRO A 23 6.79 15.17 -18.19
CA PRO A 23 7.22 16.31 -17.41
C PRO A 23 7.72 15.87 -16.03
N GLN A 24 8.78 16.52 -15.55
CA GLN A 24 9.31 16.30 -14.20
C GLN A 24 8.91 17.45 -13.28
N PRO A 25 8.57 17.17 -12.00
CA PRO A 25 8.25 18.22 -11.06
C PRO A 25 9.51 19.00 -10.67
N ASP A 26 9.43 20.31 -10.65
CA ASP A 26 10.45 21.17 -10.11
C ASP A 26 10.31 21.24 -8.57
N ILE A 27 11.22 20.54 -7.87
CA ILE A 27 11.25 20.49 -6.41
C ILE A 27 12.67 20.77 -5.95
N ALA A 28 12.83 21.83 -5.15
CA ALA A 28 14.08 22.10 -4.47
C ALA A 28 14.28 21.08 -3.34
N LEU A 29 15.23 20.17 -3.50
CA LEU A 29 15.61 19.18 -2.48
C LEU A 29 16.72 19.76 -1.60
N SER A 30 16.61 19.54 -0.28
CA SER A 30 17.71 19.81 0.66
C SER A 30 18.86 18.83 0.43
N GLU A 31 20.08 19.27 0.63
CA GLU A 31 21.26 18.41 0.53
C GLU A 31 21.38 17.43 1.73
N ARG A 32 20.70 17.71 2.85
CA ARG A 32 20.73 16.91 4.08
C ARG A 32 19.43 17.02 4.85
N TRP A 33 19.18 16.03 5.69
CA TRP A 33 18.09 16.03 6.66
C TRP A 33 18.37 17.02 7.80
N LEU A 34 17.31 17.56 8.43
CA LEU A 34 17.43 18.51 9.55
C LEU A 34 17.99 17.84 10.81
N GLU A 35 17.55 16.59 11.10
CA GLU A 35 17.90 15.82 12.31
C GLU A 35 18.95 14.73 12.05
N ALA A 36 19.49 14.62 10.84
CA ALA A 36 20.45 13.57 10.53
C ALA A 36 21.78 13.81 11.24
N THR A 37 22.09 12.98 12.21
CA THR A 37 23.45 12.77 12.69
C THR A 37 24.12 11.71 11.83
N PRO A 38 25.31 11.96 11.25
CA PRO A 38 26.06 10.94 10.56
C PRO A 38 26.41 9.83 11.55
N THR A 39 25.74 8.70 11.45
CA THR A 39 26.02 7.53 12.29
C THR A 39 27.09 6.71 11.58
N THR A 40 28.32 6.81 12.04
CA THR A 40 29.40 5.95 11.58
C THR A 40 29.02 4.49 11.85
N GLY A 41 28.80 3.69 10.79
CA GLY A 41 28.47 2.27 10.90
C GLY A 41 26.97 1.93 10.86
N ALA A 42 26.08 2.89 10.60
CA ALA A 42 24.68 2.60 10.33
C ALA A 42 24.52 1.89 8.98
N ALA A 43 23.64 0.88 8.94
CA ALA A 43 23.37 0.12 7.72
C ALA A 43 22.22 0.76 6.94
N MET A 44 22.33 0.70 5.61
CA MET A 44 21.22 1.00 4.70
C MET A 44 20.06 0.03 4.92
N PRO A 45 18.79 0.45 4.76
CA PRO A 45 17.65 -0.45 4.82
C PRO A 45 17.80 -1.61 3.83
N SER A 46 17.68 -2.84 4.34
CA SER A 46 17.65 -4.06 3.53
C SER A 46 16.21 -4.50 3.24
N ALA A 47 16.02 -5.38 2.26
CA ALA A 47 14.69 -5.92 1.93
C ALA A 47 14.03 -6.67 3.12
N GLU A 48 14.83 -7.20 4.05
CA GLU A 48 14.39 -7.91 5.25
C GLU A 48 14.79 -7.15 6.53
N TRP A 49 14.58 -5.84 6.53
CA TRP A 49 14.95 -4.93 7.61
C TRP A 49 14.45 -5.35 9.00
N TRP A 50 13.34 -6.09 9.08
CA TRP A 50 12.76 -6.55 10.35
C TRP A 50 13.64 -7.56 11.08
N ARG A 51 14.51 -8.29 10.40
CA ARG A 51 15.47 -9.23 11.02
C ARG A 51 16.49 -8.52 11.91
N SER A 52 16.73 -7.23 11.67
CA SER A 52 17.64 -6.42 12.48
C SER A 52 17.17 -6.24 13.94
N PHE A 53 15.88 -6.48 14.22
CA PHE A 53 15.35 -6.47 15.60
C PHE A 53 15.69 -7.73 16.40
N GLY A 54 16.25 -8.77 15.78
CA GLY A 54 16.72 -9.99 16.46
C GLY A 54 15.60 -10.85 17.04
N SER A 55 14.42 -10.87 16.41
CA SER A 55 13.25 -11.65 16.84
C SER A 55 12.85 -12.70 15.82
N PRO A 56 13.23 -13.97 15.99
CA PRO A 56 12.78 -15.05 15.09
C PRO A 56 11.26 -15.19 15.02
N GLN A 57 10.56 -14.83 16.10
CA GLN A 57 9.08 -14.84 16.13
C GLN A 57 8.51 -13.76 15.21
N LEU A 58 9.12 -12.58 15.18
CA LEU A 58 8.74 -11.51 14.24
C LEU A 58 8.96 -11.95 12.79
N ASP A 59 10.09 -12.58 12.51
CA ASP A 59 10.43 -13.09 11.17
C ASP A 59 9.35 -14.06 10.69
N ALA A 60 8.99 -15.05 11.50
CA ALA A 60 7.96 -16.03 11.19
C ALA A 60 6.55 -15.40 11.03
N LEU A 61 6.23 -14.37 11.82
CA LEU A 61 4.95 -13.65 11.71
C LEU A 61 4.86 -12.87 10.39
N ILE A 62 5.94 -12.19 9.97
CA ILE A 62 5.97 -11.43 8.71
C ILE A 62 5.89 -12.39 7.52
N GLU A 63 6.63 -13.49 7.52
CA GLU A 63 6.55 -14.51 6.48
C GLU A 63 5.13 -15.08 6.37
N SER A 64 4.52 -15.43 7.51
CA SER A 64 3.13 -15.89 7.54
C SER A 64 2.13 -14.84 7.05
N ALA A 65 2.38 -13.55 7.34
CA ALA A 65 1.52 -12.46 6.86
C ALA A 65 1.64 -12.28 5.34
N PHE A 66 2.83 -12.40 4.77
CA PHE A 66 3.03 -12.34 3.32
C PHE A 66 2.28 -13.45 2.57
N GLU A 67 2.20 -14.65 3.16
CA GLU A 67 1.47 -15.77 2.59
C GLU A 67 -0.03 -15.69 2.82
N GLY A 68 -0.46 -15.24 4.01
CA GLY A 68 -1.82 -15.35 4.51
C GLY A 68 -2.69 -14.10 4.35
N ASN A 69 -2.12 -12.90 4.31
CA ASN A 69 -2.86 -11.66 4.41
C ASN A 69 -3.79 -11.42 3.21
N PRO A 70 -5.11 -11.21 3.44
CA PRO A 70 -6.07 -11.01 2.35
C PRO A 70 -5.84 -9.70 1.57
N ASP A 71 -5.41 -8.62 2.24
CA ASP A 71 -5.21 -7.33 1.58
C ASP A 71 -4.02 -7.40 0.61
N LEU A 72 -2.95 -8.11 0.98
CA LEU A 72 -1.82 -8.32 0.07
C LEU A 72 -2.20 -9.19 -1.12
N ARG A 73 -3.03 -10.23 -0.91
CA ARG A 73 -3.58 -11.05 -2.00
C ARG A 73 -4.45 -10.23 -2.95
N MET A 74 -5.30 -9.34 -2.42
CA MET A 74 -6.10 -8.43 -3.25
C MET A 74 -5.22 -7.51 -4.10
N GLN A 75 -4.08 -7.03 -3.57
CA GLN A 75 -3.12 -6.26 -4.36
C GLN A 75 -2.46 -7.12 -5.46
N GLY A 76 -2.15 -8.39 -5.17
CA GLY A 76 -1.67 -9.33 -6.18
C GLY A 76 -2.67 -9.50 -7.33
N GLU A 77 -3.95 -9.66 -7.04
CA GLU A 77 -5.01 -9.75 -8.05
C GLU A 77 -5.13 -8.45 -8.89
N ARG A 78 -4.87 -7.27 -8.31
CA ARG A 78 -4.84 -6.01 -9.07
C ARG A 78 -3.68 -5.97 -10.07
N VAL A 79 -2.52 -6.54 -9.73
CA VAL A 79 -1.41 -6.69 -10.68
C VAL A 79 -1.82 -7.59 -11.84
N ILE A 80 -2.47 -8.74 -11.57
CA ILE A 80 -2.98 -9.63 -12.61
C ILE A 80 -4.02 -8.92 -13.49
N GLN A 81 -4.94 -8.14 -12.91
CA GLN A 81 -5.91 -7.36 -13.66
C GLN A 81 -5.24 -6.33 -14.58
N ALA A 82 -4.19 -5.65 -14.10
CA ALA A 82 -3.44 -4.70 -14.92
C ALA A 82 -2.68 -5.40 -16.07
N GLU A 83 -2.13 -6.58 -15.83
CA GLU A 83 -1.50 -7.41 -16.87
C GLU A 83 -2.50 -7.87 -17.93
N LEU A 84 -3.67 -8.32 -17.52
CA LEU A 84 -4.74 -8.69 -18.44
C LEU A 84 -5.28 -7.47 -19.23
N ALA A 85 -5.35 -6.30 -18.61
CA ALA A 85 -5.70 -5.06 -19.30
C ALA A 85 -4.65 -4.68 -20.37
N LEU A 86 -3.37 -4.86 -20.08
CA LEU A 86 -2.29 -4.71 -21.05
C LEU A 86 -2.43 -5.74 -22.20
N ASN A 87 -2.76 -6.99 -21.88
CA ASN A 87 -3.00 -8.03 -22.90
C ASN A 87 -4.17 -7.67 -23.84
N VAL A 88 -5.25 -7.05 -23.28
CA VAL A 88 -6.37 -6.51 -24.08
C VAL A 88 -5.89 -5.39 -25.02
N ALA A 89 -5.03 -4.46 -24.54
CA ALA A 89 -4.45 -3.43 -25.38
C ALA A 89 -3.57 -4.03 -26.49
N ASN A 90 -2.70 -4.99 -26.15
CA ASN A 90 -1.84 -5.70 -27.10
C ASN A 90 -2.62 -6.46 -28.17
N ALA A 91 -3.82 -6.99 -27.86
CA ALA A 91 -4.68 -7.66 -28.82
C ALA A 91 -5.08 -6.74 -29.98
N SER A 92 -5.08 -5.42 -29.79
CA SER A 92 -5.34 -4.44 -30.85
C SER A 92 -4.24 -4.37 -31.93
N LEU A 93 -3.07 -4.98 -31.70
CA LEU A 93 -2.01 -5.16 -32.73
C LEU A 93 -2.34 -6.23 -33.73
N PHE A 94 -3.36 -7.06 -33.50
CA PHE A 94 -3.75 -8.15 -34.33
C PHE A 94 -5.15 -7.93 -34.90
N PRO A 95 -5.44 -8.52 -36.11
CA PRO A 95 -6.78 -8.47 -36.66
C PRO A 95 -7.78 -9.23 -35.80
N SER A 96 -8.98 -8.66 -35.61
CA SER A 96 -10.11 -9.40 -35.05
C SER A 96 -10.73 -10.31 -36.12
N LEU A 97 -11.13 -11.52 -35.72
CA LEU A 97 -11.79 -12.48 -36.60
C LEU A 97 -13.17 -12.81 -36.01
N ASN A 98 -14.22 -12.52 -36.79
CA ASN A 98 -15.60 -12.68 -36.35
C ASN A 98 -16.35 -13.60 -37.29
N LEU A 99 -17.03 -14.62 -36.77
CA LEU A 99 -17.99 -15.45 -37.49
C LEU A 99 -19.40 -14.94 -37.19
N SER A 100 -20.15 -14.62 -38.24
CA SER A 100 -21.53 -14.23 -38.13
C SER A 100 -22.43 -15.06 -39.02
N GLY A 101 -23.59 -15.48 -38.50
CA GLY A 101 -24.61 -16.19 -39.26
C GLY A 101 -25.97 -15.53 -39.10
N GLY A 102 -26.72 -15.43 -40.14
CA GLY A 102 -28.04 -14.83 -40.13
C GLY A 102 -28.99 -15.52 -41.13
N SER A 103 -30.27 -15.63 -40.77
CA SER A 103 -31.34 -16.03 -41.64
C SER A 103 -32.48 -15.06 -41.51
N GLY A 104 -33.01 -14.58 -42.61
CA GLY A 104 -34.02 -13.53 -42.60
C GLY A 104 -35.01 -13.63 -43.75
N TRP A 105 -36.22 -13.15 -43.52
CA TRP A 105 -37.23 -12.90 -44.53
C TRP A 105 -37.57 -11.41 -44.53
N LYS A 106 -37.48 -10.80 -45.71
CA LYS A 106 -37.81 -9.37 -45.92
C LYS A 106 -38.91 -9.29 -46.96
N ARG A 107 -39.98 -8.61 -46.64
CA ARG A 107 -41.02 -8.20 -47.59
C ARG A 107 -40.87 -6.70 -47.90
N GLU A 108 -40.61 -6.39 -49.13
CA GLU A 108 -40.43 -5.02 -49.63
C GLU A 108 -41.61 -4.66 -50.52
N ASN A 109 -42.38 -3.64 -50.12
CA ASN A 109 -43.41 -3.05 -50.94
C ASN A 109 -42.90 -1.65 -51.40
N PRO A 110 -42.40 -1.52 -52.62
CA PRO A 110 -41.92 -0.26 -53.11
C PRO A 110 -43.17 0.65 -53.33
N GLY A 111 -43.49 1.55 -52.40
CA GLY A 111 -44.57 2.50 -52.46
C GLY A 111 -44.43 3.53 -53.59
N SER A 112 -43.94 3.16 -54.72
CA SER A 112 -43.65 4.01 -55.86
C SER A 112 -44.71 3.85 -56.99
N ARG A 113 -45.07 4.95 -57.60
CA ARG A 113 -46.01 5.03 -58.73
C ARG A 113 -45.61 4.21 -59.97
N SER A 114 -44.46 3.52 -59.96
CA SER A 114 -43.94 2.86 -61.17
C SER A 114 -43.92 1.34 -61.14
N SER A 115 -44.01 0.67 -59.99
CA SER A 115 -44.17 -0.80 -59.98
C SER A 115 -44.81 -1.27 -58.66
N ASN A 116 -45.93 -1.99 -58.77
CA ASN A 116 -46.71 -2.50 -57.65
C ASN A 116 -46.29 -3.94 -57.26
N THR A 117 -45.00 -4.30 -57.49
CA THR A 117 -44.53 -5.66 -57.29
C THR A 117 -43.94 -5.81 -55.89
N VAL A 118 -44.68 -6.40 -54.98
CA VAL A 118 -44.19 -6.83 -53.66
C VAL A 118 -43.14 -7.91 -53.86
N THR A 119 -41.91 -7.62 -53.41
CA THR A 119 -40.83 -8.62 -53.43
C THR A 119 -40.64 -9.22 -52.06
N ASN A 120 -40.67 -10.55 -51.99
CA ASN A 120 -40.32 -11.31 -50.81
C ASN A 120 -38.88 -11.86 -50.98
N LYS A 121 -37.97 -11.39 -50.18
CA LYS A 121 -36.58 -11.88 -50.17
C LYS A 121 -36.36 -12.79 -48.98
N LYS A 122 -35.90 -13.97 -49.18
CA LYS A 122 -35.37 -14.87 -48.15
C LYS A 122 -33.87 -14.83 -48.25
N SER A 123 -33.19 -14.93 -47.14
CA SER A 123 -31.73 -15.02 -47.14
C SER A 123 -31.22 -15.83 -45.96
N THR A 124 -30.22 -16.64 -46.18
CA THR A 124 -29.41 -17.23 -45.11
C THR A 124 -27.94 -17.01 -45.47
N SER A 125 -27.16 -16.54 -44.52
CA SER A 125 -25.75 -16.25 -44.71
C SER A 125 -24.91 -16.72 -43.54
N LEU A 126 -23.67 -17.14 -43.83
CA LEU A 126 -22.62 -17.43 -42.88
C LEU A 126 -21.38 -16.68 -43.37
N ASN A 127 -20.87 -15.72 -42.56
CA ASN A 127 -19.76 -14.86 -42.95
C ASN A 127 -18.66 -14.93 -41.92
N LEU A 128 -17.40 -15.10 -42.37
CA LEU A 128 -16.20 -14.91 -41.59
C LEU A 128 -15.59 -13.56 -42.00
N ALA A 129 -15.37 -12.66 -41.05
CA ALA A 129 -14.82 -11.34 -41.28
C ALA A 129 -13.62 -11.06 -40.41
N ALA A 130 -12.53 -10.63 -41.01
CA ALA A 130 -11.35 -10.10 -40.33
C ALA A 130 -11.35 -8.57 -40.42
N SER A 131 -10.99 -7.87 -39.34
CA SER A 131 -10.83 -6.42 -39.32
C SER A 131 -9.57 -6.04 -38.56
N TYR A 132 -8.77 -5.14 -39.13
CA TYR A 132 -7.52 -4.65 -38.56
C TYR A 132 -7.39 -3.14 -38.74
N GLU A 133 -7.11 -2.42 -37.64
CA GLU A 133 -6.78 -0.98 -37.66
C GLU A 133 -5.27 -0.82 -37.83
N VAL A 134 -4.85 -0.10 -38.85
CA VAL A 134 -3.43 0.21 -39.09
C VAL A 134 -3.01 1.33 -38.16
N ASP A 135 -2.06 1.08 -37.26
CA ASP A 135 -1.58 2.06 -36.30
C ASP A 135 -0.58 3.06 -36.90
N LEU A 136 -1.06 3.84 -37.87
CA LEU A 136 -0.23 4.82 -38.60
C LEU A 136 0.15 6.02 -37.72
N TRP A 137 -0.73 6.40 -36.82
CA TRP A 137 -0.59 7.60 -35.96
C TRP A 137 -0.19 7.27 -34.54
N GLY A 138 0.07 6.00 -34.22
CA GLY A 138 0.51 5.57 -32.91
C GLY A 138 -0.58 5.53 -31.84
N ARG A 139 -1.86 5.45 -32.21
CA ARG A 139 -2.99 5.37 -31.26
C ARG A 139 -2.91 4.08 -30.42
N VAL A 140 -2.74 2.96 -31.11
CA VAL A 140 -2.64 1.64 -30.46
C VAL A 140 -1.35 1.54 -29.65
N SER A 141 -0.22 1.95 -30.23
CA SER A 141 1.08 1.96 -29.55
C SER A 141 1.08 2.84 -28.30
N ALA A 142 0.45 4.02 -28.34
CA ALA A 142 0.30 4.89 -27.17
C ALA A 142 -0.60 4.28 -26.09
N SER A 143 -1.67 3.59 -26.48
CA SER A 143 -2.55 2.87 -25.54
C SER A 143 -1.80 1.72 -24.84
N ILE A 144 -0.94 1.00 -25.57
CA ILE A 144 -0.10 -0.07 -25.03
C ILE A 144 0.92 0.52 -24.05
N ALA A 145 1.62 1.60 -24.41
CA ALA A 145 2.56 2.29 -23.51
C ALA A 145 1.89 2.77 -22.22
N SER A 146 0.64 3.28 -22.31
CA SER A 146 -0.16 3.60 -21.13
C SER A 146 -0.49 2.37 -20.29
N GLY A 147 -0.80 1.24 -20.92
CA GLY A 147 -1.04 -0.05 -20.25
C GLY A 147 0.19 -0.57 -19.53
N GLU A 148 1.36 -0.53 -20.17
CA GLU A 148 2.65 -0.94 -19.60
C GLU A 148 3.00 -0.10 -18.37
N ALA A 149 2.85 1.22 -18.45
CA ALA A 149 3.08 2.12 -17.32
C ALA A 149 2.07 1.89 -16.19
N SER A 150 0.82 1.58 -16.51
CA SER A 150 -0.22 1.24 -15.51
C SER A 150 0.07 -0.09 -14.81
N LEU A 151 0.59 -1.09 -15.53
CA LEU A 151 1.06 -2.35 -14.94
C LEU A 151 2.26 -2.11 -14.01
N ALA A 152 3.22 -1.29 -14.42
CA ALA A 152 4.35 -0.91 -13.58
C ALA A 152 3.88 -0.23 -12.29
N ALA A 153 2.93 0.72 -12.37
CA ALA A 153 2.34 1.37 -11.21
C ALA A 153 1.69 0.35 -10.26
N SER A 154 0.94 -0.62 -10.79
CA SER A 154 0.30 -1.67 -9.99
C SER A 154 1.30 -2.58 -9.27
N ARG A 155 2.45 -2.86 -9.90
CA ARG A 155 3.54 -3.62 -9.27
C ARG A 155 4.18 -2.84 -8.12
N TYR A 156 4.44 -1.55 -8.30
CA TYR A 156 4.94 -0.68 -7.23
C TYR A 156 3.94 -0.52 -6.09
N ASP A 157 2.64 -0.47 -6.39
CA ASP A 157 1.59 -0.47 -5.35
C ASP A 157 1.60 -1.76 -4.53
N TYR A 158 1.85 -2.91 -5.17
CA TYR A 158 2.01 -4.19 -4.48
C TYR A 158 3.24 -4.19 -3.56
N ASP A 159 4.38 -3.68 -4.02
CA ASP A 159 5.60 -3.57 -3.22
C ASP A 159 5.41 -2.63 -2.03
N GLY A 160 4.71 -1.50 -2.23
CA GLY A 160 4.32 -0.58 -1.16
C GLY A 160 3.38 -1.21 -0.13
N ALA A 161 2.43 -2.04 -0.58
CA ALA A 161 1.54 -2.78 0.29
C ALA A 161 2.30 -3.84 1.11
N ARG A 162 3.25 -4.55 0.50
CA ARG A 162 4.12 -5.52 1.17
C ARG A 162 4.97 -4.86 2.25
N LEU A 163 5.59 -3.72 1.96
CA LEU A 163 6.34 -2.92 2.93
C LEU A 163 5.46 -2.47 4.09
N SER A 164 4.27 -1.95 3.78
CA SER A 164 3.31 -1.50 4.80
C SER A 164 2.81 -2.65 5.67
N LEU A 165 2.57 -3.83 5.10
CA LEU A 165 2.17 -5.02 5.85
C LEU A 165 3.27 -5.45 6.83
N ALA A 166 4.53 -5.53 6.39
CA ALA A 166 5.66 -5.85 7.27
C ALA A 166 5.77 -4.86 8.44
N ALA A 167 5.64 -3.56 8.16
CA ALA A 167 5.66 -2.52 9.19
C ALA A 167 4.49 -2.64 10.18
N ASN A 168 3.28 -2.95 9.70
CA ASN A 168 2.10 -3.15 10.54
C ASN A 168 2.23 -4.38 11.43
N VAL A 169 2.76 -5.50 10.90
CA VAL A 169 3.02 -6.72 11.68
C VAL A 169 4.07 -6.46 12.75
N ALA A 170 5.18 -5.80 12.42
CA ALA A 170 6.22 -5.45 13.39
C ALA A 170 5.68 -4.54 14.50
N THR A 171 4.92 -3.51 14.15
CA THR A 171 4.28 -2.60 15.11
C THR A 171 3.30 -3.34 16.02
N ALA A 172 2.45 -4.19 15.47
CA ALA A 172 1.47 -4.97 16.24
C ALA A 172 2.18 -6.00 17.15
N TRP A 173 3.29 -6.60 16.71
CA TRP A 173 4.12 -7.47 17.52
C TRP A 173 4.72 -6.74 18.73
N PHE A 174 5.29 -5.56 18.50
CA PHE A 174 5.85 -4.73 19.59
C PHE A 174 4.76 -4.25 20.55
N GLN A 175 3.59 -3.89 20.07
CA GLN A 175 2.42 -3.57 20.91
C GLN A 175 1.99 -4.76 21.77
N TYR A 176 1.99 -5.96 21.20
CA TYR A 176 1.69 -7.19 21.94
C TYR A 176 2.70 -7.45 23.06
N LEU A 177 4.00 -7.36 22.76
CA LEU A 177 5.06 -7.52 23.76
C LEU A 177 4.98 -6.47 24.87
N ALA A 178 4.77 -5.20 24.49
CA ALA A 178 4.61 -4.11 25.45
C ALA A 178 3.37 -4.30 26.34
N SER A 179 2.25 -4.74 25.78
CA SER A 179 1.03 -5.03 26.56
C SER A 179 1.26 -6.13 27.59
N ARG A 180 2.00 -7.17 27.20
CA ARG A 180 2.40 -8.25 28.11
C ARG A 180 3.34 -7.77 29.21
N GLU A 181 4.37 -7.00 28.86
CA GLU A 181 5.31 -6.44 29.84
C GLU A 181 4.58 -5.54 30.86
N ARG A 182 3.66 -4.69 30.41
CA ARG A 182 2.82 -3.87 31.29
C ARG A 182 1.93 -4.70 32.20
N LEU A 183 1.38 -5.81 31.73
CA LEU A 183 0.61 -6.76 32.54
C LEU A 183 1.51 -7.40 33.63
N GLU A 184 2.71 -7.83 33.29
CA GLU A 184 3.64 -8.39 34.28
C GLU A 184 4.09 -7.33 35.30
N ILE A 185 4.38 -6.09 34.89
CA ILE A 185 4.65 -4.96 35.80
C ILE A 185 3.47 -4.73 36.74
N ALA A 186 2.23 -4.77 36.28
CA ALA A 186 1.03 -4.61 37.12
C ALA A 186 0.90 -5.76 38.14
N ARG A 187 1.17 -6.98 37.73
CA ARG A 187 1.15 -8.17 38.62
C ARG A 187 2.22 -8.10 39.70
N GLU A 188 3.46 -7.70 39.33
CA GLU A 188 4.54 -7.49 40.29
C GLU A 188 4.17 -6.40 41.31
N ASN A 189 3.59 -5.29 40.85
CA ASN A 189 3.19 -4.18 41.75
C ASN A 189 2.04 -4.60 42.68
N LEU A 190 1.08 -5.40 42.21
CA LEU A 190 0.07 -6.00 43.08
C LEU A 190 0.71 -6.88 44.13
N ALA A 191 1.67 -7.74 43.79
CA ALA A 191 2.37 -8.60 44.74
C ALA A 191 3.17 -7.79 45.77
N ILE A 192 3.77 -6.65 45.39
CA ILE A 192 4.44 -5.74 46.29
C ILE A 192 3.40 -5.10 47.26
N ALA A 193 2.30 -4.57 46.75
CA ALA A 193 1.24 -3.98 47.55
C ALA A 193 0.63 -4.97 48.56
N GLU A 194 0.44 -6.24 48.13
CA GLU A 194 -0.07 -7.30 49.01
C GLU A 194 0.93 -7.68 50.11
N ARG A 195 2.24 -7.67 49.84
CA ARG A 195 3.29 -7.88 50.85
C ARG A 195 3.25 -6.77 51.92
N VAL A 196 3.18 -5.51 51.49
CA VAL A 196 3.09 -4.38 52.40
C VAL A 196 1.78 -4.41 53.21
N TYR A 197 0.67 -4.80 52.57
CA TYR A 197 -0.62 -4.99 53.25
C TYR A 197 -0.51 -5.96 54.44
N LYS A 198 0.13 -7.11 54.24
CA LYS A 198 0.33 -8.10 55.32
C LYS A 198 1.10 -7.51 56.52
N VAL A 199 2.11 -6.69 56.25
CA VAL A 199 2.86 -6.01 57.31
C VAL A 199 1.99 -4.98 58.04
N VAL A 200 1.25 -4.15 57.31
CA VAL A 200 0.34 -3.12 57.89
C VAL A 200 -0.77 -3.79 58.70
N GLU A 201 -1.37 -4.86 58.19
CA GLU A 201 -2.43 -5.62 58.87
C GLU A 201 -1.91 -6.24 60.17
N ALA A 202 -0.71 -6.83 60.17
CA ALA A 202 -0.10 -7.38 61.38
C ALA A 202 0.19 -6.25 62.44
N ARG A 203 0.69 -5.12 62.01
CA ARG A 203 0.91 -3.94 62.90
C ARG A 203 -0.39 -3.36 63.46
N HIS A 204 -1.45 -3.30 62.64
CA HIS A 204 -2.76 -2.84 63.07
C HIS A 204 -3.36 -3.77 64.12
N ARG A 205 -3.29 -5.08 63.94
CA ARG A 205 -3.75 -6.06 64.96
C ARG A 205 -3.03 -5.92 66.27
N ASN A 206 -1.78 -5.46 66.27
CA ASN A 206 -0.98 -5.21 67.46
C ASN A 206 -1.10 -3.74 67.98
N GLY A 207 -2.02 -2.94 67.44
CA GLY A 207 -2.24 -1.55 67.84
C GLY A 207 -1.12 -0.56 67.44
N ALA A 208 -0.17 -0.96 66.56
CA ALA A 208 1.00 -0.15 66.21
C ALA A 208 0.76 0.82 65.00
N VAL A 209 -0.36 0.68 64.29
CA VAL A 209 -0.77 1.58 63.19
C VAL A 209 -2.29 1.80 63.20
N SER A 210 -2.72 2.90 62.61
CA SER A 210 -4.13 3.34 62.60
C SER A 210 -4.99 2.54 61.63
N SER A 211 -6.32 2.53 61.83
CA SER A 211 -7.29 2.03 60.88
C SER A 211 -7.25 2.79 59.54
N LEU A 212 -6.82 4.08 59.56
CA LEU A 212 -6.61 4.88 58.37
C LEU A 212 -5.48 4.29 57.50
N ASP A 213 -4.38 3.86 58.11
CA ASP A 213 -3.24 3.27 57.41
C ASP A 213 -3.62 1.93 56.77
N LEU A 214 -4.37 1.10 57.50
CA LEU A 214 -4.90 -0.17 56.95
C LEU A 214 -5.84 0.12 55.77
N SER A 215 -6.74 1.11 55.88
CA SER A 215 -7.67 1.47 54.80
C SER A 215 -6.93 1.99 53.54
N ARG A 216 -5.89 2.83 53.72
CA ARG A 216 -5.06 3.35 52.65
C ARG A 216 -4.36 2.21 51.89
N GLN A 217 -3.75 1.24 52.60
CA GLN A 217 -3.08 0.12 52.01
C GLN A 217 -4.07 -0.84 51.30
N THR A 218 -5.24 -1.07 51.90
CA THR A 218 -6.33 -1.84 51.27
C THR A 218 -6.75 -1.20 49.94
N THR A 219 -6.94 0.12 49.92
CA THR A 219 -7.26 0.87 48.71
C THR A 219 -6.17 0.69 47.63
N THR A 220 -4.89 0.74 48.07
CA THR A 220 -3.76 0.51 47.13
C THR A 220 -3.84 -0.89 46.50
N VAL A 221 -4.05 -1.94 47.29
CA VAL A 221 -4.17 -3.34 46.76
C VAL A 221 -5.35 -3.46 45.81
N LEU A 222 -6.52 -2.91 46.15
CA LEU A 222 -7.71 -2.96 45.31
C LEU A 222 -7.51 -2.20 44.00
N THR A 223 -6.83 -1.03 44.03
CA THR A 223 -6.51 -0.25 42.85
C THR A 223 -5.56 -1.01 41.90
N GLN A 224 -4.48 -1.62 42.45
CA GLN A 224 -3.55 -2.41 41.66
C GLN A 224 -4.23 -3.64 41.04
N ARG A 225 -5.10 -4.31 41.80
CA ARG A 225 -5.87 -5.46 41.31
C ARG A 225 -6.81 -5.07 40.18
N ALA A 226 -7.51 -3.96 40.28
CA ALA A 226 -8.42 -3.47 39.25
C ALA A 226 -7.74 -3.08 37.95
N GLN A 227 -6.43 -2.82 37.94
CA GLN A 227 -5.67 -2.50 36.72
C GLN A 227 -5.31 -3.75 35.89
N ILE A 228 -5.40 -4.97 36.44
CA ILE A 228 -5.01 -6.20 35.75
C ILE A 228 -5.98 -6.54 34.63
N ASP A 229 -7.29 -6.54 34.90
CA ASP A 229 -8.32 -6.95 33.94
C ASP A 229 -8.26 -6.16 32.60
N PRO A 230 -8.15 -4.82 32.59
CA PRO A 230 -7.98 -4.04 31.36
C PRO A 230 -6.71 -4.42 30.57
N LEU A 231 -5.59 -4.68 31.28
CA LEU A 231 -4.33 -5.08 30.63
C LEU A 231 -4.43 -6.48 30.02
N GLU A 232 -5.11 -7.42 30.68
CA GLU A 232 -5.38 -8.75 30.09
C GLU A 232 -6.25 -8.66 28.83
N VAL A 233 -7.25 -7.79 28.83
CA VAL A 233 -8.06 -7.53 27.62
C VAL A 233 -7.17 -6.94 26.52
N GLN A 234 -6.30 -5.99 26.85
CA GLN A 234 -5.40 -5.38 25.88
C GLN A 234 -4.42 -6.40 25.27
N VAL A 235 -3.86 -7.29 26.07
CA VAL A 235 -3.01 -8.39 25.56
C VAL A 235 -3.76 -9.27 24.57
N ARG A 236 -5.02 -9.63 24.89
CA ARG A 236 -5.85 -10.41 23.98
C ARG A 236 -6.15 -9.65 22.68
N GLN A 237 -6.50 -8.37 22.75
CA GLN A 237 -6.80 -7.53 21.59
C GLN A 237 -5.60 -7.37 20.66
N THR A 238 -4.41 -7.10 21.21
CA THR A 238 -3.18 -6.96 20.39
C THR A 238 -2.80 -8.27 19.74
N ARG A 239 -3.03 -9.42 20.40
CA ARG A 239 -2.83 -10.74 19.80
C ARG A 239 -3.80 -11.00 18.65
N MET A 240 -5.09 -10.70 18.84
CA MET A 240 -6.10 -10.87 17.78
C MET A 240 -5.77 -9.98 16.54
N ALA A 241 -5.25 -8.77 16.77
CA ALA A 241 -4.81 -7.90 15.67
C ALA A 241 -3.68 -8.54 14.85
N LEU A 242 -2.72 -9.19 15.51
CA LEU A 242 -1.66 -9.95 14.82
C LEU A 242 -2.21 -11.13 14.02
N ASP A 243 -3.15 -11.90 14.59
CA ASP A 243 -3.76 -13.03 13.89
C ASP A 243 -4.45 -12.58 12.59
N ILE A 244 -5.18 -11.45 12.63
CA ILE A 244 -5.82 -10.86 11.44
C ILE A 244 -4.78 -10.42 10.40
N LEU A 245 -3.70 -9.78 10.82
CA LEU A 245 -2.62 -9.38 9.89
C LEU A 245 -1.97 -10.59 9.21
N CYS A 246 -1.88 -11.73 9.91
CA CYS A 246 -1.41 -12.99 9.35
C CYS A 246 -2.50 -13.75 8.54
N GLY A 247 -3.69 -13.19 8.38
CA GLY A 247 -4.81 -13.84 7.66
C GLY A 247 -5.39 -15.04 8.39
N ARG A 248 -5.29 -15.07 9.73
CA ARG A 248 -5.77 -16.18 10.58
C ARG A 248 -6.96 -15.75 11.40
N ALA A 249 -7.88 -16.69 11.65
CA ALA A 249 -8.93 -16.46 12.63
C ALA A 249 -8.31 -16.36 14.04
N PRO A 250 -8.81 -15.44 14.90
CA PRO A 250 -8.37 -15.36 16.28
C PRO A 250 -8.53 -16.70 17.00
N MET A 251 -7.44 -17.26 17.51
CA MET A 251 -7.44 -18.52 18.24
C MET A 251 -6.94 -18.32 19.68
N PRO A 252 -7.36 -19.15 20.64
CA PRO A 252 -6.75 -19.20 21.96
C PRO A 252 -5.23 -19.46 21.81
N SER A 253 -4.42 -18.68 22.52
CA SER A 253 -2.96 -18.68 22.32
C SER A 253 -2.35 -20.06 22.55
N SER A 254 -1.47 -20.50 21.63
CA SER A 254 -0.48 -21.53 21.89
C SER A 254 0.53 -21.03 22.94
N THR A 255 1.03 -21.93 23.75
CA THR A 255 1.84 -21.73 24.96
C THR A 255 3.29 -21.25 24.68
N GLU A 256 3.57 -20.67 23.52
CA GLU A 256 4.92 -20.22 23.18
C GLU A 256 5.28 -18.94 23.95
N SER A 257 6.45 -18.97 24.59
CA SER A 257 7.01 -17.80 25.26
C SER A 257 7.48 -16.77 24.22
N PRO A 258 6.81 -15.63 24.06
CA PRO A 258 7.06 -14.73 22.91
C PRO A 258 8.28 -13.81 23.07
N GLY A 259 9.21 -14.10 23.96
CA GLY A 259 10.31 -13.18 24.26
C GLY A 259 9.86 -11.97 25.10
N THR A 260 10.76 -11.03 25.31
CA THR A 260 10.52 -9.79 26.06
C THR A 260 10.79 -8.57 25.17
N LEU A 261 10.12 -7.45 25.46
CA LEU A 261 10.38 -6.19 24.78
C LEU A 261 11.83 -5.73 24.97
N ALA A 262 12.39 -5.97 26.15
CA ALA A 262 13.78 -5.67 26.50
C ALA A 262 14.81 -6.49 25.71
N GLY A 263 14.46 -7.68 25.24
CA GLY A 263 15.33 -8.55 24.45
C GLY A 263 15.48 -8.15 22.99
N LEU A 264 14.67 -7.20 22.49
CA LEU A 264 14.75 -6.74 21.12
C LEU A 264 15.92 -5.78 20.92
N SER A 265 16.64 -5.92 19.80
CA SER A 265 17.63 -4.94 19.38
C SER A 265 16.96 -3.78 18.65
N ILE A 266 17.52 -2.58 18.81
CA ILE A 266 17.06 -1.40 18.08
C ILE A 266 18.21 -0.98 17.16
N PRO A 267 18.08 -1.22 15.84
CA PRO A 267 19.16 -0.95 14.89
C PRO A 267 19.35 0.56 14.71
N SER A 268 20.59 0.99 14.47
CA SER A 268 20.87 2.32 13.95
C SER A 268 20.71 2.33 12.43
N ILE A 269 19.98 3.32 11.90
CA ILE A 269 19.62 3.40 10.49
C ILE A 269 20.33 4.62 9.87
N ASP A 270 20.94 4.42 8.69
CA ASP A 270 21.40 5.51 7.85
C ASP A 270 20.26 6.00 6.97
N ALA A 271 19.87 7.26 7.14
CA ALA A 271 18.81 7.87 6.35
C ALA A 271 19.25 8.18 4.90
N GLY A 272 20.54 8.15 4.61
CA GLY A 272 21.09 8.55 3.30
C GLY A 272 20.80 10.01 2.95
N LEU A 273 20.85 10.33 1.65
CA LEU A 273 20.55 11.67 1.15
C LEU A 273 19.05 11.83 0.79
N PRO A 274 18.45 13.01 0.96
CA PRO A 274 17.08 13.28 0.53
C PRO A 274 16.80 12.94 -0.94
N SER A 275 17.78 13.16 -1.83
CA SER A 275 17.67 12.84 -3.26
C SER A 275 17.61 11.34 -3.55
N GLU A 276 18.23 10.49 -2.73
CA GLU A 276 18.19 9.03 -2.90
C GLU A 276 16.82 8.43 -2.58
N LEU A 277 16.02 9.13 -1.77
CA LEU A 277 14.66 8.72 -1.41
C LEU A 277 13.77 8.54 -2.66
N LEU A 278 13.98 9.38 -3.68
CA LEU A 278 13.22 9.33 -4.94
C LEU A 278 13.36 7.98 -5.66
N LEU A 279 14.49 7.29 -5.48
CA LEU A 279 14.77 5.99 -6.11
C LEU A 279 14.37 4.81 -5.22
N ARG A 280 14.08 5.05 -3.95
CA ARG A 280 13.93 3.99 -2.94
C ARG A 280 12.50 3.75 -2.50
N ARG A 281 11.56 4.63 -2.82
CA ARG A 281 10.17 4.48 -2.37
C ARG A 281 9.26 3.97 -3.46
N PRO A 282 8.52 2.87 -3.21
CA PRO A 282 7.60 2.30 -4.19
C PRO A 282 6.40 3.21 -4.50
N ASP A 283 5.92 4.02 -3.56
CA ASP A 283 4.83 4.97 -3.79
C ASP A 283 5.24 6.12 -4.73
N ILE A 284 6.48 6.59 -4.65
CA ILE A 284 7.05 7.58 -5.58
C ILE A 284 7.15 6.97 -6.98
N ALA A 285 7.69 5.75 -7.09
CA ALA A 285 7.80 5.03 -8.36
C ALA A 285 6.41 4.73 -8.98
N SER A 286 5.40 4.41 -8.16
CA SER A 286 4.02 4.25 -8.63
C SER A 286 3.43 5.54 -9.17
N ALA A 287 3.62 6.67 -8.47
CA ALA A 287 3.13 7.98 -8.90
C ALA A 287 3.80 8.43 -10.23
N GLU A 288 5.09 8.19 -10.39
CA GLU A 288 5.83 8.44 -11.63
C GLU A 288 5.27 7.57 -12.78
N ALA A 289 5.08 6.27 -12.56
CA ALA A 289 4.53 5.36 -13.57
C ALA A 289 3.11 5.78 -14.00
N ARG A 290 2.28 6.26 -13.08
CA ARG A 290 0.94 6.81 -13.41
C ARG A 290 1.03 8.10 -14.23
N LEU A 291 2.01 8.95 -13.98
CA LEU A 291 2.26 10.13 -14.80
C LEU A 291 2.68 9.73 -16.23
N VAL A 292 3.56 8.74 -16.36
CA VAL A 292 3.96 8.18 -17.68
C VAL A 292 2.75 7.64 -18.42
N ALA A 293 1.84 6.92 -17.74
CA ALA A 293 0.61 6.43 -18.33
C ALA A 293 -0.31 7.56 -18.81
N ALA A 294 -0.42 8.65 -18.04
CA ALA A 294 -1.21 9.82 -18.42
C ALA A 294 -0.61 10.57 -19.63
N SER A 295 0.72 10.69 -19.69
CA SER A 295 1.42 11.28 -20.85
C SER A 295 1.21 10.45 -22.11
N ALA A 296 1.29 9.12 -22.01
CA ALA A 296 1.01 8.22 -23.15
C ALA A 296 -0.45 8.37 -23.66
N ASN A 297 -1.42 8.56 -22.76
CA ASN A 297 -2.82 8.78 -23.14
C ASN A 297 -3.05 10.08 -23.94
N ILE A 298 -2.20 11.09 -23.79
CA ILE A 298 -2.24 12.28 -24.66
C ILE A 298 -1.91 11.89 -26.11
N GLY A 299 -0.92 11.04 -26.31
CA GLY A 299 -0.56 10.49 -27.62
C GLY A 299 -1.74 9.78 -28.28
N ALA A 300 -2.43 8.89 -27.54
CA ALA A 300 -3.61 8.20 -28.03
C ALA A 300 -4.75 9.18 -28.41
N ALA A 301 -5.05 10.16 -27.53
CA ALA A 301 -6.10 11.17 -27.80
C ALA A 301 -5.75 12.07 -28.99
N ARG A 302 -4.48 12.43 -29.20
CA ARG A 302 -4.03 13.19 -30.39
C ARG A 302 -4.15 12.38 -31.68
N ALA A 303 -3.82 11.10 -31.63
CA ALA A 303 -3.94 10.21 -32.79
C ALA A 303 -5.39 10.11 -33.30
N GLU A 304 -6.38 10.25 -32.41
CA GLU A 304 -7.81 10.30 -32.80
C GLU A 304 -8.20 11.53 -33.61
N LEU A 305 -7.37 12.58 -33.68
CA LEU A 305 -7.61 13.74 -34.53
C LEU A 305 -7.33 13.44 -36.00
N PHE A 306 -6.61 12.37 -36.32
CA PHE A 306 -6.21 11.98 -37.65
C PHE A 306 -7.13 10.90 -38.23
N PRO A 307 -7.07 10.64 -39.58
CA PRO A 307 -7.88 9.60 -40.23
C PRO A 307 -7.55 8.22 -39.68
N SER A 308 -8.54 7.42 -39.32
CA SER A 308 -8.34 5.99 -39.04
C SER A 308 -8.32 5.18 -40.36
N ILE A 309 -7.42 4.20 -40.48
CA ILE A 309 -7.29 3.30 -41.64
C ILE A 309 -7.63 1.90 -41.11
N THR A 310 -8.70 1.32 -41.69
CA THR A 310 -9.15 -0.03 -41.37
C THR A 310 -9.05 -0.92 -42.60
N LEU A 311 -8.35 -2.04 -42.45
CA LEU A 311 -8.31 -3.14 -43.43
C LEU A 311 -9.34 -4.19 -43.02
N SER A 312 -10.19 -4.60 -43.98
CA SER A 312 -11.16 -5.64 -43.74
C SER A 312 -11.09 -6.70 -44.82
N ALA A 313 -11.14 -7.95 -44.41
CA ALA A 313 -11.23 -9.11 -45.29
C ALA A 313 -12.40 -9.98 -44.84
N GLY A 314 -13.21 -10.44 -45.76
CA GLY A 314 -14.33 -11.30 -45.42
C GLY A 314 -14.56 -12.37 -46.46
N GLY A 315 -15.08 -13.50 -46.04
CA GLY A 315 -15.53 -14.57 -46.93
C GLY A 315 -16.79 -15.22 -46.34
N GLY A 316 -17.72 -15.55 -47.20
CA GLY A 316 -18.97 -16.11 -46.73
C GLY A 316 -19.74 -16.92 -47.72
N LEU A 317 -20.76 -17.57 -47.22
CA LEU A 317 -21.73 -18.33 -47.99
C LEU A 317 -23.09 -17.65 -47.81
N ALA A 318 -23.82 -17.47 -48.92
CA ALA A 318 -25.17 -16.88 -48.90
C ALA A 318 -26.09 -17.65 -49.82
N THR A 319 -27.35 -17.79 -49.42
CA THR A 319 -28.41 -18.39 -50.22
C THR A 319 -29.69 -17.56 -50.17
N ASP A 320 -30.55 -17.73 -51.14
CA ASP A 320 -31.90 -17.15 -51.22
C ASP A 320 -32.97 -18.04 -50.50
N SER A 321 -32.53 -18.96 -49.65
CA SER A 321 -33.39 -19.90 -48.93
C SER A 321 -33.43 -19.55 -47.47
N LEU A 322 -34.58 -19.71 -46.80
CA LEU A 322 -34.70 -19.50 -45.35
C LEU A 322 -34.20 -20.75 -44.61
N LEU A 323 -33.33 -20.52 -43.60
CA LEU A 323 -32.75 -21.56 -42.75
C LEU A 323 -32.05 -22.70 -43.47
N SER A 324 -31.50 -22.44 -44.66
CA SER A 324 -30.80 -23.42 -45.49
C SER A 324 -29.58 -22.81 -46.16
N LEU A 325 -28.48 -23.55 -46.13
CA LEU A 325 -27.24 -23.27 -46.89
C LEU A 325 -27.04 -24.28 -48.02
N ALA A 326 -28.10 -24.86 -48.56
CA ALA A 326 -28.03 -25.75 -49.73
C ALA A 326 -27.73 -24.92 -51.00
N SER A 327 -26.67 -25.29 -51.71
CA SER A 327 -26.19 -24.59 -52.93
C SER A 327 -25.85 -23.10 -52.71
N PRO A 328 -24.97 -22.78 -51.81
CA PRO A 328 -24.66 -21.39 -51.44
C PRO A 328 -23.80 -20.72 -52.52
N ALA A 329 -24.04 -19.42 -52.73
CA ALA A 329 -23.08 -18.56 -53.41
C ALA A 329 -21.93 -18.22 -52.43
N SER A 330 -20.67 -18.28 -52.92
CA SER A 330 -19.52 -17.80 -52.15
C SER A 330 -19.25 -16.33 -52.44
N VAL A 331 -18.96 -15.55 -51.39
CA VAL A 331 -18.61 -14.14 -51.51
C VAL A 331 -17.27 -13.92 -50.81
N ILE A 332 -16.32 -13.27 -51.46
CA ILE A 332 -15.06 -12.82 -50.86
C ILE A 332 -14.95 -11.33 -51.04
N ASN A 333 -14.69 -10.62 -49.93
CA ASN A 333 -14.52 -9.17 -49.88
C ASN A 333 -13.16 -8.82 -49.30
N LEU A 334 -12.43 -7.91 -49.94
CA LEU A 334 -11.23 -7.28 -49.39
C LEU A 334 -11.41 -5.76 -49.52
N SER A 335 -11.26 -5.04 -48.46
CA SER A 335 -11.45 -3.59 -48.48
C SER A 335 -10.47 -2.87 -47.56
N ALA A 336 -10.09 -1.67 -47.95
CA ALA A 336 -9.40 -0.70 -47.14
C ALA A 336 -10.28 0.56 -47.01
N ALA A 337 -10.58 0.96 -45.80
CA ALA A 337 -11.41 2.13 -45.53
C ALA A 337 -10.61 3.19 -44.77
N VAL A 338 -10.77 4.44 -45.17
CA VAL A 338 -10.23 5.63 -44.48
C VAL A 338 -11.39 6.43 -43.94
N LEU A 339 -11.41 6.69 -42.65
CA LEU A 339 -12.44 7.48 -41.97
C LEU A 339 -11.83 8.69 -41.31
N GLN A 340 -12.23 9.90 -41.74
CA GLN A 340 -11.87 11.16 -41.10
C GLN A 340 -13.12 11.91 -40.65
N THR A 341 -13.21 12.21 -39.39
CA THR A 341 -14.28 13.10 -38.86
C THR A 341 -13.92 14.54 -39.17
N ILE A 342 -14.75 15.22 -39.96
CA ILE A 342 -14.53 16.63 -40.35
C ILE A 342 -15.10 17.60 -39.32
N PHE A 343 -16.24 17.25 -38.73
CA PHE A 343 -16.89 18.07 -37.73
C PHE A 343 -17.58 17.20 -36.67
N ASP A 344 -17.27 17.45 -35.39
CA ASP A 344 -17.82 16.74 -34.23
C ASP A 344 -18.19 17.69 -33.07
N GLY A 345 -18.36 19.00 -33.37
CA GLY A 345 -18.64 19.99 -32.34
C GLY A 345 -17.48 20.24 -31.35
N GLY A 346 -16.27 19.87 -31.72
CA GLY A 346 -15.07 20.05 -30.87
C GLY A 346 -14.78 18.90 -29.89
N ARG A 347 -15.55 17.80 -29.94
CA ARG A 347 -15.43 16.66 -29.02
C ARG A 347 -14.02 16.11 -28.91
N ARG A 348 -13.36 15.79 -30.03
CA ARG A 348 -12.00 15.22 -30.02
C ARG A 348 -10.95 16.18 -29.49
N ARG A 349 -11.09 17.50 -29.78
CA ARG A 349 -10.20 18.51 -29.17
C ARG A 349 -10.38 18.59 -27.66
N ALA A 350 -11.61 18.54 -27.18
CA ALA A 350 -11.91 18.51 -25.75
C ALA A 350 -11.35 17.24 -25.09
N GLN A 351 -11.34 16.09 -25.76
CA GLN A 351 -10.70 14.85 -25.27
C GLN A 351 -9.19 15.02 -25.10
N VAL A 352 -8.49 15.65 -26.07
CA VAL A 352 -7.05 15.95 -25.94
C VAL A 352 -6.79 16.89 -24.73
N GLU A 353 -7.58 17.97 -24.59
CA GLU A 353 -7.42 18.88 -23.46
C GLU A 353 -7.74 18.19 -22.11
N THR A 354 -8.69 17.26 -22.09
CA THR A 354 -8.96 16.43 -20.91
C THR A 354 -7.76 15.54 -20.58
N ALA A 355 -7.13 14.90 -21.56
CA ALA A 355 -5.93 14.09 -21.34
C ALA A 355 -4.77 14.95 -20.81
N ARG A 356 -4.53 16.14 -21.36
CA ARG A 356 -3.55 17.10 -20.87
C ARG A 356 -3.84 17.56 -19.42
N SER A 357 -5.10 17.80 -19.11
CA SER A 357 -5.50 18.18 -17.75
C SER A 357 -5.23 17.05 -16.75
N ARG A 358 -5.46 15.81 -17.13
CA ARG A 358 -5.13 14.62 -16.31
C ARG A 358 -3.62 14.45 -16.13
N GLU A 359 -2.83 14.71 -17.15
CA GLU A 359 -1.36 14.69 -17.02
C GLU A 359 -0.89 15.72 -15.97
N ARG A 360 -1.40 16.98 -16.06
CA ARG A 360 -1.09 18.01 -15.04
C ARG A 360 -1.53 17.60 -13.64
N GLU A 361 -2.69 16.97 -13.50
CA GLU A 361 -3.17 16.41 -12.23
C GLU A 361 -2.22 15.34 -11.69
N MET A 362 -1.75 14.42 -12.55
CA MET A 362 -0.78 13.38 -12.16
C MET A 362 0.59 13.96 -11.80
N LEU A 363 1.02 15.02 -12.49
CA LEU A 363 2.26 15.74 -12.14
C LEU A 363 2.20 16.34 -10.73
N GLU A 364 1.07 17.01 -10.39
CA GLU A 364 0.89 17.54 -9.03
C GLU A 364 0.72 16.42 -7.99
N THR A 365 0.13 15.31 -8.35
CA THR A 365 0.05 14.11 -7.49
C THR A 365 1.44 13.54 -7.22
N TYR A 366 2.28 13.42 -8.23
CA TYR A 366 3.67 12.98 -8.09
C TYR A 366 4.48 13.94 -7.20
N ARG A 367 4.36 15.26 -7.46
CA ARG A 367 4.97 16.30 -6.61
C ARG A 367 4.54 16.18 -5.15
N LYS A 368 3.24 16.03 -4.89
CA LYS A 368 2.69 15.85 -3.54
C LYS A 368 3.25 14.60 -2.86
N THR A 369 3.36 13.49 -3.58
CA THR A 369 3.90 12.22 -3.05
C THR A 369 5.36 12.42 -2.60
N ILE A 370 6.19 13.10 -3.39
CA ILE A 370 7.57 13.41 -3.02
C ILE A 370 7.62 14.27 -1.75
N LEU A 371 6.84 15.36 -1.70
CA LEU A 371 6.82 16.26 -0.52
C LEU A 371 6.35 15.53 0.74
N SER A 372 5.35 14.68 0.63
CA SER A 372 4.87 13.85 1.75
C SER A 372 5.93 12.85 2.21
N ALA A 373 6.65 12.23 1.27
CA ALA A 373 7.74 11.31 1.58
C ALA A 373 8.89 11.99 2.33
N LEU A 374 9.30 13.18 1.91
CA LEU A 374 10.32 13.98 2.61
C LEU A 374 9.86 14.34 4.03
N GLN A 375 8.60 14.78 4.19
CA GLN A 375 8.02 15.09 5.49
C GLN A 375 7.99 13.87 6.42
N GLU A 376 7.60 12.69 5.91
CA GLU A 376 7.55 11.45 6.69
C GLU A 376 8.92 11.05 7.24
N VAL A 377 9.99 11.20 6.44
CA VAL A 377 11.36 10.92 6.88
C VAL A 377 11.78 11.90 7.98
N GLU A 378 11.59 13.22 7.79
CA GLU A 378 11.94 14.24 8.78
C GLU A 378 11.21 14.01 10.11
N ILE A 379 9.90 13.74 10.07
CA ILE A 379 9.11 13.43 11.26
C ILE A 379 9.64 12.17 11.94
N SER A 380 9.96 11.12 11.16
CA SER A 380 10.45 9.85 11.71
C SER A 380 11.81 9.99 12.36
N LEU A 381 12.72 10.77 11.77
CA LEU A 381 14.03 11.08 12.35
C LEU A 381 13.91 11.87 13.66
N SER A 382 13.11 12.94 13.67
CA SER A 382 12.87 13.77 14.86
C SER A 382 12.24 12.95 15.99
N ASN A 383 11.24 12.09 15.67
CA ASN A 383 10.62 11.22 16.66
C ASN A 383 11.61 10.20 17.23
N THR A 384 12.40 9.54 16.38
CA THR A 384 13.41 8.54 16.81
C THR A 384 14.45 9.18 17.74
N ALA A 385 14.93 10.37 17.41
CA ALA A 385 15.88 11.10 18.25
C ALA A 385 15.28 11.49 19.61
N ARG A 386 14.02 11.96 19.63
CA ARG A 386 13.27 12.28 20.85
C ARG A 386 13.09 11.04 21.72
N ASP A 387 12.57 9.95 21.13
CA ASP A 387 12.20 8.73 21.86
C ASP A 387 13.44 8.05 22.48
N THR A 388 14.59 8.11 21.81
CA THR A 388 15.87 7.64 22.35
C THR A 388 16.26 8.41 23.59
N ARG A 389 16.27 9.76 23.53
CA ARG A 389 16.61 10.59 24.69
C ARG A 389 15.64 10.41 25.86
N GLN A 390 14.34 10.26 25.57
CA GLN A 390 13.32 10.04 26.59
C GLN A 390 13.45 8.66 27.25
N GLU A 391 13.70 7.59 26.50
CA GLU A 391 13.91 6.25 27.06
C GLU A 391 15.14 6.22 27.96
N GLU A 392 16.27 6.82 27.55
CA GLU A 392 17.49 6.90 28.35
C GLU A 392 17.27 7.66 29.67
N ALA A 393 16.59 8.81 29.62
CA ALA A 393 16.26 9.59 30.82
C ALA A 393 15.33 8.80 31.75
N GLN A 394 14.31 8.14 31.20
CA GLN A 394 13.35 7.35 31.98
C GLN A 394 14.00 6.13 32.64
N ALA A 395 14.96 5.50 31.98
CA ALA A 395 15.74 4.40 32.55
C ALA A 395 16.54 4.85 33.80
N GLN A 396 17.15 6.04 33.75
CA GLN A 396 17.84 6.63 34.92
C GLN A 396 16.85 6.95 36.05
N ILE A 397 15.69 7.50 35.72
CA ILE A 397 14.63 7.77 36.72
C ILE A 397 14.17 6.47 37.40
N LEU A 398 14.07 5.36 36.63
CA LEU A 398 13.69 4.07 37.21
C LEU A 398 14.69 3.57 38.26
N VAL A 399 15.98 3.69 38.00
CA VAL A 399 17.03 3.29 38.96
C VAL A 399 16.87 4.04 40.31
N GLU A 400 16.62 5.35 40.26
CA GLU A 400 16.42 6.14 41.45
C GLU A 400 15.06 5.86 42.13
N ALA A 401 13.99 5.64 41.38
CA ALA A 401 12.68 5.27 41.93
C ALA A 401 12.73 3.91 42.68
N GLU A 402 13.44 2.93 42.13
CA GLU A 402 13.67 1.63 42.80
C GLU A 402 14.50 1.78 44.08
N ARG A 403 15.54 2.60 44.02
CA ARG A 403 16.32 2.93 45.22
C ARG A 403 15.47 3.61 46.28
N GLY A 404 14.65 4.57 45.89
CA GLY A 404 13.73 5.28 46.77
C GLY A 404 12.75 4.35 47.47
N LEU A 405 12.16 3.40 46.72
CA LEU A 405 11.25 2.40 47.29
C LEU A 405 11.96 1.49 48.30
N ARG A 406 13.14 0.95 47.96
CA ARG A 406 13.90 0.13 48.90
C ARG A 406 14.22 0.89 50.23
N LEU A 407 14.61 2.16 50.15
CA LEU A 407 14.91 2.97 51.32
C LEU A 407 13.65 3.28 52.14
N ALA A 408 12.52 3.62 51.51
CA ALA A 408 11.24 3.86 52.18
C ALA A 408 10.75 2.60 52.92
N GLU A 409 10.82 1.42 52.29
CA GLU A 409 10.45 0.15 52.94
C GLU A 409 11.34 -0.16 54.13
N LEU A 410 12.67 0.04 54.04
CA LEU A 410 13.62 -0.16 55.11
C LEU A 410 13.30 0.78 56.31
N ARG A 411 13.13 2.09 56.05
CA ARG A 411 12.82 3.10 57.08
C ARG A 411 11.48 2.82 57.75
N TYR A 412 10.46 2.46 56.97
CA TYR A 412 9.16 2.05 57.51
C TYR A 412 9.27 0.78 58.40
N SER A 413 10.03 -0.23 57.96
CA SER A 413 10.20 -1.46 58.73
C SER A 413 10.89 -1.24 60.08
N THR A 414 11.81 -0.29 60.15
CA THR A 414 12.53 0.10 61.38
C THR A 414 11.76 1.11 62.26
N GLY A 415 10.60 1.60 61.80
CA GLY A 415 9.80 2.61 62.49
C GLY A 415 10.35 4.03 62.35
N ALA A 416 11.30 4.28 61.45
CA ALA A 416 11.91 5.60 61.23
C ALA A 416 11.14 6.48 60.26
N ASP A 417 10.08 5.95 59.59
CA ASP A 417 9.24 6.68 58.66
C ASP A 417 7.80 6.15 58.64
N ASP A 418 6.87 6.88 58.04
CA ASP A 418 5.46 6.52 57.99
C ASP A 418 5.11 5.68 56.73
N LEU A 419 3.90 5.11 56.70
CA LEU A 419 3.41 4.32 55.56
C LEU A 419 3.24 5.19 54.31
N LEU A 420 2.97 6.49 54.43
CA LEU A 420 2.73 7.37 53.31
C LEU A 420 3.95 7.44 52.37
N SER A 421 5.17 7.49 52.97
CA SER A 421 6.43 7.47 52.22
C SER A 421 6.58 6.20 51.34
N VAL A 422 6.18 5.03 51.89
CA VAL A 422 6.20 3.76 51.14
C VAL A 422 5.18 3.78 50.01
N LEU A 423 3.96 4.21 50.26
CA LEU A 423 2.89 4.31 49.26
C LEU A 423 3.27 5.24 48.09
N ASP A 424 3.90 6.35 48.41
CA ASP A 424 4.32 7.34 47.39
C ASP A 424 5.48 6.80 46.53
N ALA A 425 6.45 6.13 47.17
CA ALA A 425 7.55 5.47 46.46
C ALA A 425 7.06 4.29 45.56
N GLN A 426 6.08 3.49 46.03
CA GLN A 426 5.45 2.45 45.25
C GLN A 426 4.76 3.02 43.99
N ARG A 427 3.94 4.07 44.19
CA ARG A 427 3.25 4.74 43.08
C ARG A 427 4.23 5.30 42.04
N THR A 428 5.30 5.94 42.51
CA THR A 428 6.36 6.51 41.68
C THR A 428 7.04 5.41 40.87
N ARG A 429 7.51 4.31 41.49
CA ARG A 429 8.17 3.19 40.80
C ARG A 429 7.25 2.61 39.75
N PHE A 430 5.98 2.35 40.08
CA PHE A 430 5.00 1.79 39.11
C PHE A 430 4.82 2.68 37.88
N SER A 431 4.58 3.98 38.11
CA SER A 431 4.40 4.94 37.02
C SER A 431 5.63 5.03 36.12
N VAL A 432 6.82 5.01 36.70
CA VAL A 432 8.10 5.09 35.99
C VAL A 432 8.34 3.83 35.14
N GLN A 433 8.03 2.64 35.67
CA GLN A 433 8.16 1.37 34.93
C GLN A 433 7.19 1.30 33.74
N ASP A 434 5.92 1.63 33.96
CA ASP A 434 4.91 1.64 32.92
C ASP A 434 5.28 2.63 31.81
N GLN A 435 5.76 3.82 32.17
CA GLN A 435 6.22 4.82 31.22
C GLN A 435 7.45 4.36 30.44
N LEU A 436 8.40 3.66 31.06
CA LEU A 436 9.58 3.12 30.39
C LEU A 436 9.18 2.09 29.31
N ALA A 437 8.25 1.16 29.64
CA ALA A 437 7.73 0.19 28.68
C ALA A 437 7.06 0.87 27.46
N GLN A 438 6.30 1.97 27.70
CA GLN A 438 5.68 2.74 26.64
C GLN A 438 6.70 3.48 25.77
N LEU A 439 7.74 4.07 26.37
CA LEU A 439 8.81 4.76 25.62
C LEU A 439 9.62 3.79 24.78
N ARG A 440 9.90 2.60 25.30
CA ARG A 440 10.57 1.54 24.52
C ARG A 440 9.72 1.09 23.35
N LEU A 441 8.41 0.92 23.52
CA LEU A 441 7.48 0.65 22.43
C LEU A 441 7.49 1.80 21.40
N ALA A 442 7.46 3.04 21.85
CA ALA A 442 7.47 4.22 20.97
C ALA A 442 8.76 4.24 20.13
N ARG A 443 9.92 3.97 20.72
CA ARG A 443 11.21 3.91 20.02
C ARG A 443 11.25 2.78 18.99
N LEU A 444 10.79 1.57 19.34
CA LEU A 444 10.70 0.44 18.39
C LEU A 444 9.78 0.76 17.22
N THR A 445 8.59 1.30 17.51
CA THR A 445 7.63 1.71 16.47
C THR A 445 8.15 2.87 15.61
N GLY A 446 8.83 3.84 16.23
CA GLY A 446 9.51 4.94 15.53
C GLY A 446 10.57 4.43 14.56
N THR A 447 11.35 3.42 14.96
CA THR A 447 12.34 2.76 14.11
C THR A 447 11.69 2.05 12.91
N VAL A 448 10.56 1.34 13.12
CA VAL A 448 9.78 0.73 12.02
C VAL A 448 9.27 1.79 11.05
N ASN A 449 8.72 2.90 11.57
CA ASN A 449 8.24 4.00 10.74
C ASN A 449 9.35 4.64 9.93
N LEU A 450 10.55 4.75 10.47
CA LEU A 450 11.72 5.25 9.75
C LEU A 450 12.12 4.30 8.61
N TYR A 451 12.15 2.96 8.85
CA TYR A 451 12.38 1.98 7.78
C TYR A 451 11.34 2.12 6.66
N LYS A 452 10.06 2.22 7.02
CA LYS A 452 8.98 2.42 6.05
C LYS A 452 9.13 3.72 5.27
N ALA A 453 9.43 4.83 5.95
CA ALA A 453 9.60 6.15 5.33
C ALA A 453 10.80 6.19 4.36
N LEU A 454 11.87 5.43 4.65
CA LEU A 454 13.04 5.29 3.79
C LEU A 454 12.84 4.31 2.62
N GLY A 455 11.67 3.66 2.53
CA GLY A 455 11.33 2.73 1.47
C GLY A 455 11.64 1.26 1.78
N GLY A 456 12.21 0.91 2.92
CA GLY A 456 12.36 -0.46 3.43
C GLY A 456 13.18 -1.43 2.57
N GLY A 457 14.02 -0.94 1.62
CA GLY A 457 14.90 -1.81 0.83
C GLY A 457 14.17 -2.81 -0.06
N TRP A 458 13.07 -2.44 -0.69
CA TRP A 458 12.25 -3.32 -1.54
C TRP A 458 12.92 -3.74 -2.86
N ARG A 459 14.00 -3.09 -3.26
CA ARG A 459 14.86 -3.42 -4.42
C ARG A 459 16.10 -4.17 -3.99
#